data_a25519ad463cfc63f9c1327233af257b
#
_entry.id   a25519ad463cfc63f9c1327233af257b
#
_cell.length_a   1.000
_cell.length_b   1.000
_cell.length_c   1.000
_cell.angle_alpha   90.00
_cell.angle_beta   90.00
_cell.angle_gamma   90.00
#
_symmetry.space_group_name_H-M   'P 1'
#
loop_
_entity.id
_entity.type
_entity.pdbx_description
1 polymer ?
#
loop_
_entity_poly.entity_id
_entity_poly.type
_entity_poly.pdbx_seq_one_letter_code
_entity_poly.pdbx_strand_id
1 'polypeptide(L)'
;MNTSLKERLEAAYAAQQSRTYFAAWPESPRAYAEDGMAQGLSAFQSLLTQNFTELLQEGSQGWVGDEVSPYMMTGLGVQYPKFAPEVLIANAKSAQKVWSKTPADVRAAVLLDALDRVALRFFEIAYATMHTTGQSFMMSFQASGPHANDRALEVLSMAHHELNRFPSDVTWVKNMGKFDLTLQKNYKAIPKGVALVIGCSTFPTWNTVPGLFGSLITGNASIVKPHPKSVLPIAIVVAEMQKALVAAGLPVSVVQLGVDTLDHPITKELAEDSAVKLIDYTGGSAFGDYIESLEGKTVFTEKAGVNSVILDSVSDANAVFGNLAFAASLYSGQMCTAPQNIFVSAEGIKTAEGHLSYDDVVAGIANAVKGLAENPKMGAGTLGAIQNDVTSSRVKSVEAAAGSSVALASMNIVNPEFPDARTASPTVIAVDASDEKSWKHECFGPIVFVVKTQSAAHSLALTSDSAAELGAITCSCYSTDTDFMVEVEDAMNAVFTPVSFNFSGAAFVNQHAAFSDFHVTGGNPSGNASFTDSQYVNRRFVWVGNRKMG
;
A
#
# COMPACT_ATOMS: atom_id res chain seq x y z
N MET A 1 0.91 25.79 16.20
CA MET A 1 0.32 24.44 16.42
C MET A 1 -0.06 24.31 17.89
N ASN A 2 -1.20 23.70 18.20
CA ASN A 2 -1.64 23.44 19.58
C ASN A 2 -0.71 22.37 20.21
N THR A 3 -0.49 22.39 21.54
CA THR A 3 0.40 21.48 22.28
C THR A 3 0.08 20.00 22.00
N SER A 4 -1.18 19.63 22.03
CA SER A 4 -1.65 18.25 21.78
C SER A 4 -1.30 17.73 20.37
N LEU A 5 -1.40 18.58 19.33
CA LEU A 5 -1.02 18.20 17.97
C LEU A 5 0.49 18.00 17.83
N LYS A 6 1.28 18.82 18.54
CA LYS A 6 2.73 18.69 18.56
C LYS A 6 3.14 17.41 19.26
N GLU A 7 2.58 17.11 20.43
CA GLU A 7 2.82 15.89 21.19
C GLU A 7 2.52 14.64 20.37
N ARG A 8 1.44 14.65 19.57
CA ARG A 8 1.07 13.54 18.68
C ARG A 8 2.10 13.31 17.59
N LEU A 9 2.61 14.37 16.94
CA LEU A 9 3.67 14.24 15.93
C LEU A 9 4.98 13.75 16.55
N GLU A 10 5.32 14.23 17.74
CA GLU A 10 6.53 13.81 18.47
C GLU A 10 6.45 12.35 18.89
N ALA A 11 5.29 11.87 19.38
CA ALA A 11 5.07 10.47 19.72
C ALA A 11 5.19 9.56 18.49
N ALA A 12 4.58 9.93 17.38
CA ALA A 12 4.66 9.20 16.11
C ALA A 12 6.11 9.15 15.58
N TYR A 13 6.83 10.28 15.65
CA TYR A 13 8.23 10.32 15.24
C TYR A 13 9.13 9.47 16.16
N ALA A 14 8.91 9.50 17.47
CA ALA A 14 9.63 8.67 18.42
C ALA A 14 9.40 7.17 18.17
N ALA A 15 8.16 6.77 17.86
CA ALA A 15 7.83 5.40 17.48
C ALA A 15 8.57 4.97 16.20
N GLN A 16 8.60 5.83 15.18
CA GLN A 16 9.35 5.58 13.95
C GLN A 16 10.87 5.44 14.19
N GLN A 17 11.44 6.22 15.10
CA GLN A 17 12.86 6.09 15.45
C GLN A 17 13.18 4.82 16.23
N SER A 18 12.26 4.39 17.10
CA SER A 18 12.43 3.17 17.91
C SER A 18 12.04 1.89 17.19
N ARG A 19 11.30 2.00 16.06
CA ARG A 19 10.76 0.87 15.28
C ARG A 19 9.90 -0.08 16.12
N THR A 20 9.28 0.44 17.20
CA THR A 20 8.36 -0.30 18.05
C THR A 20 6.92 -0.15 17.57
N TYR A 21 6.06 -1.08 17.98
CA TYR A 21 4.63 -0.98 17.70
C TYR A 21 4.06 0.34 18.23
N PHE A 22 3.35 1.04 17.36
CA PHE A 22 2.59 2.25 17.67
C PHE A 22 1.33 2.29 16.80
N ALA A 23 0.22 2.70 17.37
CA ALA A 23 -1.03 2.94 16.67
C ALA A 23 -1.71 4.17 17.28
N ALA A 24 -2.02 5.18 16.46
CA ALA A 24 -2.76 6.35 16.90
C ALA A 24 -4.27 6.11 16.88
N TRP A 25 -4.73 5.17 16.05
CA TRP A 25 -6.12 4.73 15.97
C TRP A 25 -6.23 3.23 16.19
N PRO A 26 -7.13 2.77 17.10
CA PRO A 26 -7.32 1.36 17.35
C PRO A 26 -7.76 0.60 16.09
N GLU A 27 -7.15 -0.56 15.82
CA GLU A 27 -7.53 -1.42 14.69
C GLU A 27 -8.77 -2.27 14.92
N SER A 28 -9.23 -2.37 16.18
CA SER A 28 -10.43 -3.12 16.52
C SER A 28 -11.69 -2.25 16.40
N PRO A 29 -12.70 -2.65 15.60
CA PRO A 29 -13.98 -1.95 15.54
C PRO A 29 -14.65 -1.76 16.90
N ARG A 30 -14.37 -2.65 17.87
CA ARG A 30 -14.92 -2.57 19.23
C ARG A 30 -14.40 -1.40 20.06
N ALA A 31 -13.34 -0.74 19.62
CA ALA A 31 -12.81 0.45 20.28
C ALA A 31 -13.57 1.73 19.91
N TYR A 32 -14.53 1.64 19.01
CA TYR A 32 -15.34 2.75 18.51
C TYR A 32 -16.78 2.66 19.03
N ALA A 33 -17.66 3.58 18.61
CA ALA A 33 -19.07 3.58 19.01
C ALA A 33 -19.76 2.24 18.67
N GLU A 34 -20.59 1.75 19.58
CA GLU A 34 -21.27 0.44 19.45
C GLU A 34 -22.13 0.36 18.18
N ASP A 35 -22.74 1.45 17.77
CA ASP A 35 -23.56 1.58 16.55
C ASP A 35 -22.75 2.02 15.30
N GLY A 36 -21.44 2.18 15.43
CA GLY A 36 -20.56 2.67 14.36
C GLY A 36 -20.66 1.85 13.07
N MET A 37 -20.73 0.51 13.18
CA MET A 37 -20.92 -0.35 12.00
C MET A 37 -22.25 -0.07 11.29
N ALA A 38 -23.35 0.04 12.06
CA ALA A 38 -24.68 0.31 11.49
C ALA A 38 -24.77 1.70 10.85
N GLN A 39 -24.18 2.71 11.50
CA GLN A 39 -24.10 4.08 10.95
C GLN A 39 -23.25 4.11 9.68
N GLY A 40 -22.09 3.45 9.66
CA GLY A 40 -21.23 3.38 8.48
C GLY A 40 -21.88 2.66 7.31
N LEU A 41 -22.60 1.55 7.57
CA LEU A 41 -23.37 0.86 6.54
C LEU A 41 -24.47 1.75 5.96
N SER A 42 -25.23 2.44 6.82
CA SER A 42 -26.29 3.36 6.39
C SER A 42 -25.72 4.52 5.58
N ALA A 43 -24.59 5.09 5.99
CA ALA A 43 -23.92 6.15 5.25
C ALA A 43 -23.47 5.66 3.87
N PHE A 44 -22.79 4.52 3.78
CA PHE A 44 -22.42 3.89 2.49
C PHE A 44 -23.63 3.65 1.60
N GLN A 45 -24.71 3.05 2.14
CA GLN A 45 -25.93 2.76 1.38
C GLN A 45 -26.59 4.03 0.83
N SER A 46 -26.53 5.14 1.57
CA SER A 46 -27.09 6.41 1.11
C SER A 46 -26.35 7.02 -0.10
N LEU A 47 -25.12 6.60 -0.36
CA LEU A 47 -24.33 7.03 -1.52
C LEU A 47 -24.65 6.22 -2.79
N LEU A 48 -25.20 5.02 -2.65
CA LEU A 48 -25.48 4.14 -3.80
C LEU A 48 -26.47 4.81 -4.76
N THR A 49 -26.15 4.77 -6.06
CA THR A 49 -26.93 5.36 -7.15
C THR A 49 -27.08 6.89 -7.05
N GLN A 50 -26.20 7.55 -6.32
CA GLN A 50 -26.22 9.01 -6.12
C GLN A 50 -24.98 9.68 -6.75
N ASN A 51 -25.10 10.98 -6.98
CA ASN A 51 -23.95 11.82 -7.25
C ASN A 51 -23.21 12.12 -5.96
N PHE A 52 -21.89 11.88 -5.95
CA PHE A 52 -21.03 12.21 -4.82
C PHE A 52 -20.74 13.72 -4.81
N THR A 53 -21.54 14.47 -4.04
CA THR A 53 -21.52 15.93 -4.01
C THR A 53 -20.64 16.53 -2.91
N GLU A 54 -19.92 15.71 -2.15
CA GLU A 54 -19.10 16.19 -1.03
C GLU A 54 -17.76 16.82 -1.47
N LEU A 55 -17.32 16.59 -2.71
CA LEU A 55 -16.13 17.24 -3.25
C LEU A 55 -16.39 18.72 -3.52
N LEU A 56 -15.53 19.57 -2.97
CA LEU A 56 -15.65 21.03 -3.01
C LEU A 56 -14.83 21.68 -4.13
N GLN A 57 -14.11 20.89 -4.93
CA GLN A 57 -13.31 21.38 -6.05
C GLN A 57 -14.20 21.88 -7.20
N GLU A 58 -13.76 22.94 -7.90
CA GLU A 58 -14.55 23.62 -8.92
C GLU A 58 -14.12 23.27 -10.34
N GLY A 59 -15.03 23.48 -11.31
CA GLY A 59 -14.76 23.33 -12.74
C GLY A 59 -15.13 21.95 -13.31
N SER A 60 -16.06 21.22 -12.66
CA SER A 60 -16.56 19.95 -13.18
C SER A 60 -17.32 20.11 -14.50
N GLN A 61 -17.20 19.10 -15.37
CA GLN A 61 -17.81 19.04 -16.70
C GLN A 61 -18.79 17.87 -16.85
N GLY A 62 -19.44 17.48 -15.76
CA GLY A 62 -20.39 16.38 -15.71
C GLY A 62 -20.03 15.35 -14.64
N TRP A 63 -20.46 14.11 -14.84
CA TRP A 63 -20.38 13.03 -13.87
C TRP A 63 -19.75 11.78 -14.48
N VAL A 64 -19.04 11.01 -13.68
CA VAL A 64 -18.34 9.80 -14.10
C VAL A 64 -18.25 8.82 -12.93
N GLY A 65 -18.39 7.51 -13.21
CA GLY A 65 -18.26 6.42 -12.24
C GLY A 65 -18.85 5.13 -12.80
N ASP A 66 -18.10 4.04 -12.69
CA ASP A 66 -18.49 2.72 -13.19
C ASP A 66 -18.05 1.59 -12.24
N GLU A 67 -17.93 1.89 -10.95
CA GLU A 67 -17.56 0.90 -9.94
C GLU A 67 -18.61 -0.19 -9.81
N VAL A 68 -18.13 -1.45 -9.76
CA VAL A 68 -18.95 -2.65 -9.59
C VAL A 68 -18.54 -3.35 -8.31
N SER A 69 -19.52 -3.68 -7.46
CA SER A 69 -19.25 -4.43 -6.25
C SER A 69 -18.96 -5.90 -6.57
N PRO A 70 -17.80 -6.44 -6.14
CA PRO A 70 -17.51 -7.87 -6.29
C PRO A 70 -18.32 -8.76 -5.34
N TYR A 71 -19.00 -8.18 -4.37
CA TYR A 71 -19.94 -8.86 -3.47
C TYR A 71 -21.36 -8.90 -4.03
N MET A 72 -21.89 -7.73 -4.43
CA MET A 72 -23.26 -7.62 -4.96
C MET A 72 -23.35 -7.97 -6.45
N MET A 73 -22.22 -8.04 -7.16
CA MET A 73 -22.12 -8.23 -8.61
C MET A 73 -22.92 -7.22 -9.43
N THR A 74 -23.15 -6.04 -8.87
CA THR A 74 -23.88 -4.93 -9.48
C THR A 74 -23.09 -3.64 -9.38
N GLY A 75 -23.34 -2.69 -10.29
CA GLY A 75 -22.77 -1.34 -10.22
C GLY A 75 -23.20 -0.62 -8.95
N LEU A 76 -22.28 0.11 -8.33
CA LEU A 76 -22.60 0.98 -7.19
C LEU A 76 -23.46 2.16 -7.62
N GLY A 77 -23.35 2.59 -8.89
CA GLY A 77 -24.08 3.72 -9.44
C GLY A 77 -23.65 5.07 -8.85
N VAL A 78 -22.60 5.11 -8.06
CA VAL A 78 -22.05 6.36 -7.53
C VAL A 78 -21.36 7.11 -8.65
N GLN A 79 -21.68 8.39 -8.79
CA GLN A 79 -21.12 9.25 -9.83
C GLN A 79 -20.31 10.37 -9.19
N TYR A 80 -19.12 10.62 -9.70
CA TYR A 80 -18.19 11.64 -9.22
C TYR A 80 -18.10 12.81 -10.20
N PRO A 81 -17.83 14.05 -9.73
CA PRO A 81 -17.59 15.15 -10.64
C PRO A 81 -16.43 14.85 -11.59
N LYS A 82 -16.67 15.00 -12.90
CA LYS A 82 -15.67 14.80 -13.95
C LYS A 82 -14.93 16.10 -14.23
N PHE A 83 -13.60 16.03 -14.28
CA PHE A 83 -12.75 17.17 -14.59
C PHE A 83 -11.85 16.87 -15.79
N ALA A 84 -11.61 17.87 -16.62
CA ALA A 84 -10.55 17.79 -17.62
C ALA A 84 -9.17 17.92 -16.94
N PRO A 85 -8.14 17.21 -17.41
CA PRO A 85 -6.79 17.27 -16.84
C PRO A 85 -6.24 18.68 -16.69
N GLU A 86 -6.41 19.52 -17.69
CA GLU A 86 -5.96 20.91 -17.69
C GLU A 86 -6.63 21.76 -16.60
N VAL A 87 -7.90 21.49 -16.24
CA VAL A 87 -8.61 22.16 -15.16
C VAL A 87 -8.00 21.76 -13.81
N LEU A 88 -7.77 20.46 -13.59
CA LEU A 88 -7.12 19.95 -12.38
C LEU A 88 -5.72 20.56 -12.21
N ILE A 89 -4.94 20.61 -13.27
CA ILE A 89 -3.59 21.20 -13.27
C ILE A 89 -3.64 22.71 -12.99
N ALA A 90 -4.53 23.45 -13.64
CA ALA A 90 -4.67 24.90 -13.42
C ALA A 90 -5.07 25.23 -11.97
N ASN A 91 -6.03 24.50 -11.43
CA ASN A 91 -6.49 24.64 -10.05
C ASN A 91 -5.37 24.30 -9.05
N ALA A 92 -4.65 23.19 -9.26
CA ALA A 92 -3.51 22.81 -8.41
C ALA A 92 -2.40 23.86 -8.44
N LYS A 93 -2.03 24.39 -9.62
CA LYS A 93 -1.04 25.47 -9.77
C LYS A 93 -1.47 26.75 -9.04
N SER A 94 -2.75 27.09 -9.06
CA SER A 94 -3.28 28.25 -8.34
C SER A 94 -3.20 28.04 -6.82
N ALA A 95 -3.67 26.90 -6.32
CA ALA A 95 -3.62 26.55 -4.90
C ALA A 95 -2.17 26.41 -4.38
N GLN A 96 -1.24 25.91 -5.20
CA GLN A 96 0.19 25.80 -4.90
C GLN A 96 0.80 27.13 -4.46
N LYS A 97 0.38 28.26 -5.04
CA LYS A 97 0.91 29.59 -4.71
C LYS A 97 0.61 30.01 -3.26
N VAL A 98 -0.48 29.55 -2.70
CA VAL A 98 -0.86 29.79 -1.30
C VAL A 98 -0.26 28.72 -0.41
N TRP A 99 -0.46 27.44 -0.75
CA TRP A 99 -0.05 26.31 0.06
C TRP A 99 1.48 26.26 0.29
N SER A 100 2.27 26.55 -0.72
CA SER A 100 3.75 26.58 -0.61
C SER A 100 4.27 27.63 0.37
N LYS A 101 3.49 28.68 0.63
CA LYS A 101 3.84 29.76 1.58
C LYS A 101 3.23 29.53 2.97
N THR A 102 2.31 28.60 3.11
CA THR A 102 1.71 28.25 4.39
C THR A 102 2.80 27.59 5.27
N PRO A 103 3.00 28.04 6.52
CA PRO A 103 4.00 27.45 7.43
C PRO A 103 3.79 25.93 7.63
N ALA A 104 4.88 25.19 7.80
CA ALA A 104 4.85 23.73 7.98
C ALA A 104 3.95 23.30 9.16
N ASP A 105 4.01 24.05 10.28
CA ASP A 105 3.16 23.81 11.45
C ASP A 105 1.66 23.98 11.15
N VAL A 106 1.30 24.94 10.30
CA VAL A 106 -0.10 25.16 9.89
C VAL A 106 -0.53 24.02 8.96
N ARG A 107 0.33 23.65 7.99
CA ARG A 107 0.05 22.49 7.12
C ARG A 107 -0.15 21.22 7.93
N ALA A 108 0.74 20.95 8.90
CA ALA A 108 0.62 19.80 9.79
C ALA A 108 -0.70 19.81 10.59
N ALA A 109 -1.08 20.96 11.15
CA ALA A 109 -2.33 21.08 11.91
C ALA A 109 -3.57 20.78 11.05
N VAL A 110 -3.61 21.30 9.82
CA VAL A 110 -4.72 21.05 8.87
C VAL A 110 -4.78 19.59 8.46
N LEU A 111 -3.62 18.97 8.21
CA LEU A 111 -3.56 17.57 7.80
C LEU A 111 -3.89 16.61 8.95
N LEU A 112 -3.55 16.95 10.20
CA LEU A 112 -4.01 16.20 11.37
C LEU A 112 -5.51 16.33 11.59
N ASP A 113 -6.11 17.54 11.41
CA ASP A 113 -7.56 17.71 11.44
C ASP A 113 -8.25 16.87 10.36
N ALA A 114 -7.64 16.78 9.17
CA ALA A 114 -8.15 15.91 8.11
C ALA A 114 -8.16 14.44 8.51
N LEU A 115 -7.09 13.93 9.15
CA LEU A 115 -7.05 12.55 9.65
C LEU A 115 -8.10 12.29 10.74
N ASP A 116 -8.32 13.26 11.63
CA ASP A 116 -9.34 13.12 12.67
C ASP A 116 -10.76 13.11 12.08
N ARG A 117 -11.02 13.89 11.02
CA ARG A 117 -12.29 13.84 10.26
C ARG A 117 -12.47 12.52 9.53
N VAL A 118 -11.43 12.01 8.89
CA VAL A 118 -11.43 10.68 8.24
C VAL A 118 -11.74 9.59 9.27
N ALA A 119 -11.18 9.70 10.49
CA ALA A 119 -11.42 8.72 11.54
C ALA A 119 -12.89 8.61 11.97
N LEU A 120 -13.66 9.69 11.87
CA LEU A 120 -15.10 9.66 12.14
C LEU A 120 -15.91 8.88 11.08
N ARG A 121 -15.28 8.58 9.94
CA ARG A 121 -15.91 7.87 8.79
C ARG A 121 -15.28 6.50 8.52
N PHE A 122 -14.49 5.94 9.43
CA PHE A 122 -13.81 4.66 9.20
C PHE A 122 -14.74 3.52 8.80
N PHE A 123 -15.91 3.42 9.42
CA PHE A 123 -16.88 2.38 9.07
C PHE A 123 -17.48 2.57 7.68
N GLU A 124 -17.78 3.79 7.29
CA GLU A 124 -18.26 4.11 5.94
C GLU A 124 -17.20 3.82 4.89
N ILE A 125 -15.94 4.24 5.13
CA ILE A 125 -14.78 3.94 4.28
C ILE A 125 -14.56 2.43 4.18
N ALA A 126 -14.77 1.68 5.27
CA ALA A 126 -14.66 0.22 5.29
C ALA A 126 -15.68 -0.42 4.34
N TYR A 127 -16.96 -0.03 4.40
CA TYR A 127 -17.97 -0.54 3.47
C TYR A 127 -17.70 -0.11 2.03
N ALA A 128 -17.30 1.13 1.80
CA ALA A 128 -16.89 1.61 0.48
C ALA A 128 -15.72 0.78 -0.07
N THR A 129 -14.70 0.49 0.76
CA THR A 129 -13.56 -0.36 0.38
C THR A 129 -13.99 -1.80 0.11
N MET A 130 -14.78 -2.40 1.00
CA MET A 130 -15.32 -3.75 0.81
C MET A 130 -15.99 -3.90 -0.55
N HIS A 131 -16.89 -2.99 -0.88
CA HIS A 131 -17.70 -3.06 -2.11
C HIS A 131 -16.99 -2.57 -3.38
N THR A 132 -15.82 -1.98 -3.28
CA THR A 132 -15.02 -1.59 -4.46
C THR A 132 -13.83 -2.51 -4.71
N THR A 133 -13.31 -3.15 -3.65
CA THR A 133 -12.10 -3.96 -3.73
C THR A 133 -12.34 -5.46 -3.59
N GLY A 134 -13.36 -5.87 -2.84
CA GLY A 134 -13.59 -7.26 -2.45
C GLY A 134 -12.88 -7.69 -1.16
N GLN A 135 -12.18 -6.78 -0.47
CA GLN A 135 -11.68 -7.05 0.88
C GLN A 135 -12.85 -7.45 1.81
N SER A 136 -12.62 -8.36 2.77
CA SER A 136 -13.62 -8.59 3.81
C SER A 136 -13.79 -7.34 4.68
N PHE A 137 -14.95 -7.21 5.35
CA PHE A 137 -15.24 -6.02 6.16
C PHE A 137 -14.12 -5.73 7.17
N MET A 138 -13.64 -6.75 7.89
CA MET A 138 -12.59 -6.56 8.90
C MET A 138 -11.30 -6.02 8.28
N MET A 139 -10.87 -6.60 7.16
CA MET A 139 -9.69 -6.15 6.45
C MET A 139 -9.88 -4.75 5.88
N SER A 140 -11.04 -4.45 5.30
CA SER A 140 -11.39 -3.13 4.80
C SER A 140 -11.34 -2.07 5.90
N PHE A 141 -11.88 -2.39 7.08
CA PHE A 141 -11.86 -1.49 8.23
C PHE A 141 -10.42 -1.20 8.68
N GLN A 142 -9.63 -2.25 8.91
CA GLN A 142 -8.25 -2.10 9.37
C GLN A 142 -7.38 -1.39 8.34
N ALA A 143 -7.33 -1.89 7.11
CA ALA A 143 -6.43 -1.38 6.09
C ALA A 143 -6.80 0.03 5.61
N SER A 144 -8.10 0.30 5.35
CA SER A 144 -8.51 1.60 4.78
C SER A 144 -8.82 2.67 5.82
N GLY A 145 -8.98 2.31 7.07
CA GLY A 145 -9.21 3.22 8.19
C GLY A 145 -7.95 3.41 9.03
N PRO A 146 -7.85 2.74 10.21
CA PRO A 146 -6.77 2.95 11.17
C PRO A 146 -5.36 2.85 10.58
N HIS A 147 -5.05 1.78 9.84
CA HIS A 147 -3.70 1.58 9.30
C HIS A 147 -3.35 2.61 8.22
N ALA A 148 -4.29 3.00 7.36
CA ALA A 148 -4.07 4.08 6.39
C ALA A 148 -3.79 5.42 7.09
N ASN A 149 -4.56 5.75 8.12
CA ASN A 149 -4.34 6.95 8.92
C ASN A 149 -2.99 6.93 9.65
N ASP A 150 -2.59 5.80 10.22
CA ASP A 150 -1.29 5.62 10.86
C ASP A 150 -0.14 5.81 9.87
N ARG A 151 -0.25 5.30 8.65
CA ARG A 151 0.73 5.55 7.58
C ARG A 151 0.81 7.01 7.17
N ALA A 152 -0.32 7.70 7.10
CA ALA A 152 -0.33 9.14 6.85
C ALA A 152 0.34 9.90 8.00
N LEU A 153 0.06 9.54 9.26
CA LEU A 153 0.66 10.14 10.44
C LEU A 153 2.19 9.90 10.50
N GLU A 154 2.64 8.71 10.13
CA GLU A 154 4.06 8.37 10.01
C GLU A 154 4.78 9.34 9.07
N VAL A 155 4.27 9.50 7.86
CA VAL A 155 4.85 10.41 6.87
C VAL A 155 4.75 11.86 7.31
N LEU A 156 3.64 12.27 7.95
CA LEU A 156 3.49 13.62 8.51
C LEU A 156 4.53 13.92 9.57
N SER A 157 4.72 13.01 10.53
CA SER A 157 5.68 13.19 11.62
C SER A 157 7.12 13.28 11.11
N MET A 158 7.49 12.40 10.19
CA MET A 158 8.80 12.39 9.52
C MET A 158 9.04 13.70 8.76
N ALA A 159 8.09 14.09 7.92
CA ALA A 159 8.22 15.31 7.12
C ALA A 159 8.25 16.57 8.00
N HIS A 160 7.43 16.64 9.04
CA HIS A 160 7.44 17.75 9.99
C HIS A 160 8.80 17.87 10.69
N HIS A 161 9.40 16.75 11.11
CA HIS A 161 10.74 16.73 11.68
C HIS A 161 11.79 17.25 10.68
N GLU A 162 11.80 16.72 9.45
CA GLU A 162 12.75 17.13 8.42
C GLU A 162 12.61 18.60 8.01
N LEU A 163 11.39 19.13 7.93
CA LEU A 163 11.14 20.54 7.62
C LEU A 163 11.58 21.50 8.73
N ASN A 164 11.67 21.03 9.97
CA ASN A 164 12.14 21.77 11.13
C ASN A 164 13.61 21.47 11.51
N ARG A 165 14.32 20.70 10.69
CA ARG A 165 15.69 20.25 10.93
C ARG A 165 16.70 21.40 11.04
N PHE A 166 16.49 22.47 10.27
CA PHE A 166 17.35 23.65 10.27
C PHE A 166 16.61 24.88 10.76
N PRO A 167 17.29 25.80 11.46
CA PRO A 167 16.71 27.08 11.82
C PRO A 167 16.35 27.86 10.56
N SER A 168 15.18 28.54 10.56
CA SER A 168 14.75 29.36 9.44
C SER A 168 15.68 30.56 9.17
N ASP A 169 16.16 31.16 10.26
CA ASP A 169 16.98 32.37 10.23
C ASP A 169 18.19 32.26 11.17
N VAL A 170 19.34 32.71 10.70
CA VAL A 170 20.62 32.64 11.42
C VAL A 170 21.42 33.93 11.22
N THR A 171 21.87 34.56 12.28
CA THR A 171 22.95 35.54 12.22
C THR A 171 24.29 34.80 12.24
N TRP A 172 24.97 34.82 11.10
CA TRP A 172 26.26 34.14 10.93
C TRP A 172 27.38 35.18 11.05
N VAL A 173 28.30 34.95 11.97
CA VAL A 173 29.42 35.85 12.23
C VAL A 173 30.73 35.09 12.03
N LYS A 174 31.64 35.70 11.25
CA LYS A 174 32.99 35.19 11.04
C LYS A 174 34.00 36.28 11.39
N ASN A 175 34.87 36.01 12.36
CA ASN A 175 35.98 36.89 12.67
C ASN A 175 37.02 36.88 11.52
N MET A 176 37.32 38.07 10.99
CA MET A 176 38.29 38.31 9.92
C MET A 176 39.58 38.90 10.43
N GLY A 177 39.81 38.85 11.75
CA GLY A 177 40.99 39.40 12.42
C GLY A 177 40.86 40.87 12.78
N LYS A 178 40.57 41.75 11.84
CA LYS A 178 40.41 43.20 12.06
C LYS A 178 38.96 43.64 12.23
N PHE A 179 38.02 42.82 11.82
CA PHE A 179 36.58 43.07 11.91
C PHE A 179 35.82 41.74 11.86
N ASP A 180 34.57 41.77 12.27
CA ASP A 180 33.66 40.66 12.14
C ASP A 180 32.78 40.83 10.89
N LEU A 181 32.81 39.82 10.00
CA LEU A 181 31.90 39.75 8.89
C LEU A 181 30.58 39.14 9.36
N THR A 182 29.50 39.91 9.31
CA THR A 182 28.17 39.49 9.74
C THR A 182 27.27 39.31 8.53
N LEU A 183 26.60 38.14 8.44
CA LEU A 183 25.59 37.82 7.43
C LEU A 183 24.32 37.40 8.11
N GLN A 184 23.20 37.89 7.62
CA GLN A 184 21.87 37.30 7.90
C GLN A 184 21.59 36.24 6.86
N LYS A 185 21.34 35.02 7.33
CA LYS A 185 21.02 33.85 6.46
C LYS A 185 19.63 33.34 6.76
N ASN A 186 18.89 32.95 5.74
CA ASN A 186 17.67 32.19 5.93
C ASN A 186 17.64 30.94 5.07
N TYR A 187 16.98 29.90 5.57
CA TYR A 187 16.85 28.60 4.92
C TYR A 187 15.38 28.28 4.72
N LYS A 188 15.01 27.89 3.49
CA LYS A 188 13.63 27.60 3.11
C LYS A 188 13.55 26.26 2.42
N ALA A 189 12.64 25.41 2.87
CA ALA A 189 12.22 24.21 2.13
C ALA A 189 11.26 24.65 1.02
N ILE A 190 11.69 24.53 -0.23
CA ILE A 190 10.92 24.93 -1.41
C ILE A 190 10.29 23.69 -2.02
N PRO A 191 8.95 23.58 -2.07
CA PRO A 191 8.26 22.47 -2.71
C PRO A 191 8.53 22.43 -4.21
N LYS A 192 8.54 21.23 -4.80
CA LYS A 192 8.89 21.05 -6.23
C LYS A 192 7.77 21.47 -7.18
N GLY A 193 6.49 21.37 -6.75
CA GLY A 193 5.35 21.75 -7.60
C GLY A 193 4.13 20.86 -7.37
N VAL A 194 3.33 20.63 -8.43
CA VAL A 194 2.16 19.78 -8.35
C VAL A 194 2.58 18.31 -8.21
N ALA A 195 1.94 17.59 -7.29
CA ALA A 195 2.07 16.16 -7.13
C ALA A 195 0.86 15.43 -7.74
N LEU A 196 1.13 14.30 -8.39
CA LEU A 196 0.12 13.35 -8.86
C LEU A 196 0.28 12.06 -8.03
N VAL A 197 -0.80 11.62 -7.39
CA VAL A 197 -0.83 10.38 -6.62
C VAL A 197 -1.75 9.40 -7.31
N ILE A 198 -1.19 8.34 -7.88
CA ILE A 198 -1.89 7.32 -8.65
C ILE A 198 -2.14 6.12 -7.75
N GLY A 199 -3.40 5.92 -7.36
CA GLY A 199 -3.81 4.84 -6.45
C GLY A 199 -4.03 3.51 -7.17
N CYS A 200 -3.75 2.40 -6.47
CA CYS A 200 -4.07 1.06 -6.93
C CYS A 200 -5.54 0.69 -6.66
N SER A 201 -5.98 -0.41 -7.25
CA SER A 201 -7.37 -0.85 -7.15
C SER A 201 -7.68 -1.64 -5.88
N THR A 202 -6.71 -2.34 -5.31
CA THR A 202 -6.92 -3.31 -4.22
C THR A 202 -6.75 -2.72 -2.82
N PHE A 203 -5.94 -1.64 -2.67
CA PHE A 203 -5.71 -0.92 -1.42
C PHE A 203 -5.81 0.60 -1.63
N PRO A 204 -7.01 1.13 -1.97
CA PRO A 204 -7.17 2.49 -2.47
C PRO A 204 -6.66 3.57 -1.49
N THR A 205 -6.97 3.47 -0.20
CA THR A 205 -6.53 4.46 0.80
C THR A 205 -5.12 4.16 1.31
N TRP A 206 -4.85 2.92 1.70
CA TRP A 206 -3.61 2.50 2.34
C TRP A 206 -2.36 2.84 1.50
N ASN A 207 -2.39 2.63 0.18
CA ASN A 207 -1.28 2.96 -0.72
C ASN A 207 -1.28 4.43 -1.17
N THR A 208 -2.44 5.11 -1.18
CA THR A 208 -2.54 6.50 -1.66
C THR A 208 -2.10 7.52 -0.61
N VAL A 209 -2.47 7.32 0.67
CA VAL A 209 -2.29 8.35 1.69
C VAL A 209 -0.82 8.70 2.01
N PRO A 210 0.18 7.79 1.99
CA PRO A 210 1.56 8.18 2.25
C PRO A 210 2.08 9.21 1.24
N GLY A 211 1.91 8.97 -0.06
CA GLY A 211 2.31 9.91 -1.12
C GLY A 211 1.56 11.23 -1.06
N LEU A 212 0.25 11.15 -0.81
CA LEU A 212 -0.62 12.31 -0.67
C LEU A 212 -0.20 13.21 0.50
N PHE A 213 -0.12 12.65 1.70
CA PHE A 213 0.24 13.41 2.89
C PHE A 213 1.68 13.88 2.87
N GLY A 214 2.61 13.08 2.34
CA GLY A 214 4.00 13.46 2.14
C GLY A 214 4.17 14.65 1.18
N SER A 215 3.42 14.68 0.09
CA SER A 215 3.42 15.81 -0.84
C SER A 215 2.79 17.05 -0.23
N LEU A 216 1.66 16.92 0.44
CA LEU A 216 0.96 18.05 1.04
C LEU A 216 1.77 18.69 2.18
N ILE A 217 2.27 17.91 3.15
CA ILE A 217 3.05 18.45 4.27
C ILE A 217 4.31 19.19 3.80
N THR A 218 4.94 18.72 2.73
CA THR A 218 6.11 19.36 2.14
C THR A 218 5.77 20.56 1.26
N GLY A 219 4.48 20.95 1.17
CA GLY A 219 4.02 22.18 0.54
C GLY A 219 3.64 22.04 -0.93
N ASN A 220 3.52 20.81 -1.45
CA ASN A 220 3.09 20.54 -2.82
C ASN A 220 1.57 20.35 -2.88
N ALA A 221 0.88 21.03 -3.80
CA ALA A 221 -0.53 20.75 -4.08
C ALA A 221 -0.65 19.42 -4.83
N SER A 222 -1.70 18.66 -4.57
CA SER A 222 -1.79 17.27 -5.01
C SER A 222 -3.08 16.98 -5.77
N ILE A 223 -2.96 16.20 -6.84
CA ILE A 223 -4.06 15.59 -7.57
C ILE A 223 -4.02 14.09 -7.27
N VAL A 224 -5.11 13.57 -6.72
CA VAL A 224 -5.28 12.13 -6.49
C VAL A 224 -6.00 11.54 -7.70
N LYS A 225 -5.38 10.56 -8.33
CA LYS A 225 -5.94 9.79 -9.43
C LYS A 225 -6.21 8.36 -8.96
N PRO A 226 -7.42 8.07 -8.43
CA PRO A 226 -7.77 6.72 -7.99
C PRO A 226 -7.85 5.77 -9.18
N HIS A 227 -7.75 4.47 -8.92
CA HIS A 227 -8.09 3.47 -9.92
C HIS A 227 -9.61 3.51 -10.20
N PRO A 228 -10.08 3.45 -11.47
CA PRO A 228 -11.51 3.59 -11.81
C PRO A 228 -12.43 2.57 -11.10
N LYS A 229 -11.91 1.43 -10.70
CA LYS A 229 -12.66 0.39 -9.98
C LYS A 229 -12.74 0.60 -8.47
N SER A 230 -12.05 1.61 -7.91
CA SER A 230 -11.98 1.82 -6.47
C SER A 230 -11.79 3.31 -6.16
N VAL A 231 -12.83 4.09 -6.44
CA VAL A 231 -12.85 5.56 -6.29
C VAL A 231 -13.44 5.97 -4.94
N LEU A 232 -14.58 5.35 -4.54
CA LEU A 232 -15.39 5.81 -3.40
C LEU A 232 -14.59 5.96 -2.10
N PRO A 233 -13.74 5.01 -1.65
CA PRO A 233 -13.02 5.16 -0.40
C PRO A 233 -12.13 6.40 -0.37
N ILE A 234 -11.42 6.66 -1.46
CA ILE A 234 -10.52 7.81 -1.55
C ILE A 234 -11.26 9.13 -1.81
N ALA A 235 -12.41 9.07 -2.46
CA ALA A 235 -13.28 10.24 -2.62
C ALA A 235 -13.76 10.77 -1.26
N ILE A 236 -14.13 9.88 -0.34
CA ILE A 236 -14.49 10.21 1.05
C ILE A 236 -13.30 10.87 1.76
N VAL A 237 -12.11 10.31 1.66
CA VAL A 237 -10.89 10.87 2.27
C VAL A 237 -10.60 12.26 1.72
N VAL A 238 -10.61 12.45 0.39
CA VAL A 238 -10.36 13.76 -0.24
C VAL A 238 -11.42 14.78 0.17
N ALA A 239 -12.69 14.40 0.28
CA ALA A 239 -13.75 15.29 0.74
C ALA A 239 -13.49 15.79 2.17
N GLU A 240 -13.07 14.92 3.10
CA GLU A 240 -12.73 15.34 4.47
C GLU A 240 -11.50 16.25 4.52
N MET A 241 -10.50 15.99 3.67
CA MET A 241 -9.33 16.86 3.53
C MET A 241 -9.73 18.25 3.02
N GLN A 242 -10.63 18.34 2.04
CA GLN A 242 -11.15 19.60 1.53
C GLN A 242 -11.95 20.37 2.60
N LYS A 243 -12.75 19.67 3.41
CA LYS A 243 -13.45 20.28 4.56
C LYS A 243 -12.46 20.86 5.60
N ALA A 244 -11.35 20.15 5.88
CA ALA A 244 -10.29 20.66 6.77
C ALA A 244 -9.60 21.91 6.20
N LEU A 245 -9.33 21.94 4.90
CA LEU A 245 -8.78 23.12 4.21
C LEU A 245 -9.73 24.33 4.29
N VAL A 246 -11.02 24.13 4.05
CA VAL A 246 -12.03 25.19 4.17
C VAL A 246 -12.11 25.72 5.60
N ALA A 247 -12.11 24.83 6.59
CA ALA A 247 -12.13 25.22 8.00
C ALA A 247 -10.90 26.07 8.40
N ALA A 248 -9.77 25.85 7.72
CA ALA A 248 -8.54 26.63 7.91
C ALA A 248 -8.46 27.90 7.03
N GLY A 249 -9.47 28.20 6.21
CA GLY A 249 -9.46 29.32 5.27
C GLY A 249 -8.46 29.16 4.11
N LEU A 250 -8.16 27.93 3.72
CA LEU A 250 -7.20 27.58 2.68
C LEU A 250 -7.89 27.09 1.39
N PRO A 251 -7.24 27.21 0.22
CA PRO A 251 -7.84 26.80 -1.03
C PRO A 251 -8.15 25.30 -1.07
N VAL A 252 -9.36 24.92 -1.43
CA VAL A 252 -9.80 23.51 -1.55
C VAL A 252 -8.97 22.73 -2.57
N SER A 253 -8.54 23.38 -3.65
CA SER A 253 -7.76 22.76 -4.73
C SER A 253 -6.30 22.46 -4.36
N VAL A 254 -5.92 22.61 -3.09
CA VAL A 254 -4.67 22.06 -2.53
C VAL A 254 -4.68 20.53 -2.66
N VAL A 255 -5.85 19.91 -2.52
CA VAL A 255 -6.06 18.49 -2.82
C VAL A 255 -7.27 18.34 -3.73
N GLN A 256 -7.11 17.61 -4.83
CA GLN A 256 -8.16 17.37 -5.81
C GLN A 256 -8.25 15.89 -6.16
N LEU A 257 -9.45 15.45 -6.54
CA LEU A 257 -9.72 14.11 -7.07
C LEU A 257 -9.91 14.18 -8.58
N GLY A 258 -9.15 13.41 -9.34
CA GLY A 258 -9.31 13.26 -10.78
C GLY A 258 -9.84 11.87 -11.10
N VAL A 259 -11.14 11.75 -11.39
CA VAL A 259 -11.81 10.47 -11.69
C VAL A 259 -11.92 10.28 -13.19
N ASP A 260 -11.68 9.04 -13.63
CA ASP A 260 -11.81 8.60 -15.02
C ASP A 260 -12.47 7.22 -15.11
N THR A 261 -12.57 6.68 -16.32
CA THR A 261 -12.98 5.31 -16.58
C THR A 261 -11.87 4.55 -17.33
N LEU A 262 -11.98 3.23 -17.39
CA LEU A 262 -11.00 2.41 -18.13
C LEU A 262 -10.96 2.76 -19.63
N ASP A 263 -12.10 3.16 -20.21
CA ASP A 263 -12.21 3.51 -21.63
C ASP A 263 -11.69 4.94 -21.94
N HIS A 264 -11.65 5.82 -20.93
CA HIS A 264 -11.22 7.20 -21.08
C HIS A 264 -10.24 7.61 -19.96
N PRO A 265 -9.03 7.00 -19.92
CA PRO A 265 -8.06 7.25 -18.87
C PRO A 265 -7.39 8.62 -19.03
N ILE A 266 -7.27 9.37 -17.92
CA ILE A 266 -6.58 10.66 -17.87
C ILE A 266 -5.19 10.58 -17.22
N THR A 267 -4.79 9.40 -16.74
CA THR A 267 -3.58 9.23 -15.93
C THR A 267 -2.31 9.64 -16.68
N LYS A 268 -2.18 9.22 -17.96
CA LYS A 268 -1.00 9.52 -18.76
C LYS A 268 -0.87 11.00 -19.03
N GLU A 269 -1.96 11.66 -19.40
CA GLU A 269 -2.01 13.10 -19.67
C GLU A 269 -1.61 13.92 -18.44
N LEU A 270 -2.14 13.56 -17.24
CA LEU A 270 -1.73 14.18 -15.99
C LEU A 270 -0.25 13.94 -15.68
N ALA A 271 0.25 12.72 -15.87
CA ALA A 271 1.63 12.36 -15.57
C ALA A 271 2.64 13.06 -16.46
N GLU A 272 2.32 13.26 -17.73
CA GLU A 272 3.17 13.94 -18.72
C GLU A 272 3.18 15.48 -18.58
N ASP A 273 2.14 16.08 -17.94
CA ASP A 273 2.06 17.53 -17.82
C ASP A 273 3.30 18.12 -17.12
N SER A 274 3.83 19.20 -17.66
CA SER A 274 5.06 19.83 -17.20
C SER A 274 4.97 20.44 -15.79
N ALA A 275 3.75 20.75 -15.29
CA ALA A 275 3.53 21.27 -13.97
C ALA A 275 3.57 20.16 -12.89
N VAL A 276 3.29 18.92 -13.25
CA VAL A 276 3.45 17.76 -12.36
C VAL A 276 4.93 17.48 -12.20
N LYS A 277 5.43 17.59 -10.97
CA LYS A 277 6.85 17.42 -10.61
C LYS A 277 7.11 16.20 -9.74
N LEU A 278 6.07 15.72 -9.07
CA LEU A 278 6.11 14.56 -8.20
C LEU A 278 5.06 13.56 -8.67
N ILE A 279 5.41 12.28 -8.72
CA ILE A 279 4.45 11.21 -9.01
C ILE A 279 4.65 10.11 -7.99
N ASP A 280 3.59 9.78 -7.25
CA ASP A 280 3.51 8.57 -6.45
C ASP A 280 2.65 7.56 -7.22
N TYR A 281 3.16 6.35 -7.39
CA TYR A 281 2.49 5.30 -8.14
C TYR A 281 2.51 3.98 -7.38
N THR A 282 1.36 3.32 -7.30
CA THR A 282 1.24 1.93 -6.87
C THR A 282 0.43 1.16 -7.90
N GLY A 283 0.97 0.07 -8.42
CA GLY A 283 0.30 -0.76 -9.43
C GLY A 283 1.21 -1.70 -10.19
N GLY A 284 0.77 -2.17 -11.36
CA GLY A 284 1.50 -3.13 -12.19
C GLY A 284 2.83 -2.58 -12.72
N SER A 285 3.82 -3.46 -12.91
CA SER A 285 5.21 -3.10 -13.26
C SER A 285 5.32 -2.35 -14.58
N ALA A 286 4.60 -2.76 -15.62
CA ALA A 286 4.72 -2.12 -16.95
C ALA A 286 4.36 -0.63 -16.95
N PHE A 287 3.31 -0.22 -16.19
CA PHE A 287 2.98 1.20 -16.06
C PHE A 287 3.90 1.91 -15.07
N GLY A 288 4.39 1.20 -14.04
CA GLY A 288 5.41 1.72 -13.13
C GLY A 288 6.72 2.06 -13.85
N ASP A 289 7.19 1.19 -14.73
CA ASP A 289 8.38 1.41 -15.57
C ASP A 289 8.19 2.61 -16.50
N TYR A 290 6.99 2.76 -17.07
CA TYR A 290 6.66 3.96 -17.83
C TYR A 290 6.74 5.23 -16.95
N ILE A 291 6.19 5.22 -15.74
CA ILE A 291 6.26 6.36 -14.82
C ILE A 291 7.72 6.68 -14.46
N GLU A 292 8.55 5.67 -14.22
CA GLU A 292 9.98 5.83 -13.91
C GLU A 292 10.77 6.42 -15.10
N SER A 293 10.31 6.18 -16.33
CA SER A 293 10.93 6.72 -17.56
C SER A 293 10.64 8.21 -17.82
N LEU A 294 9.71 8.84 -17.07
CA LEU A 294 9.32 10.22 -17.28
C LEU A 294 10.42 11.20 -16.82
N GLU A 295 11.04 11.89 -17.75
CA GLU A 295 12.11 12.85 -17.46
C GLU A 295 11.60 14.11 -16.73
N GLY A 296 12.44 14.65 -15.84
CA GLY A 296 12.14 15.87 -15.09
C GLY A 296 11.12 15.72 -13.98
N LYS A 297 10.75 14.49 -13.64
CA LYS A 297 9.86 14.14 -12.53
C LYS A 297 10.65 13.51 -11.37
N THR A 298 10.16 13.68 -10.17
CA THR A 298 10.58 12.86 -9.01
C THR A 298 9.50 11.82 -8.80
N VAL A 299 9.84 10.57 -8.99
CA VAL A 299 8.87 9.48 -8.91
C VAL A 299 9.13 8.61 -7.68
N PHE A 300 8.05 8.09 -7.12
CA PHE A 300 8.01 7.13 -6.02
C PHE A 300 7.12 5.99 -6.47
N THR A 301 7.68 4.80 -6.63
CA THR A 301 6.96 3.67 -7.20
C THR A 301 6.93 2.49 -6.23
N GLU A 302 5.77 1.86 -6.16
CA GLU A 302 5.56 0.52 -5.67
C GLU A 302 4.94 -0.28 -6.81
N LYS A 303 5.68 -1.29 -7.28
CA LYS A 303 5.32 -2.13 -8.41
C LYS A 303 5.07 -3.55 -7.95
N ALA A 304 4.60 -4.38 -8.87
CA ALA A 304 4.50 -5.80 -8.67
C ALA A 304 5.86 -6.44 -8.35
N GLY A 305 5.83 -7.56 -7.64
CA GLY A 305 6.98 -8.38 -7.35
C GLY A 305 6.58 -9.84 -7.18
N VAL A 306 7.55 -10.73 -7.09
CA VAL A 306 7.36 -12.16 -6.86
C VAL A 306 7.85 -12.50 -5.46
N ASN A 307 6.92 -12.56 -4.51
CA ASN A 307 7.26 -12.91 -3.13
C ASN A 307 7.41 -14.42 -2.97
N SER A 308 8.45 -14.83 -2.30
CA SER A 308 8.84 -16.23 -2.16
C SER A 308 8.90 -16.68 -0.70
N VAL A 309 8.73 -17.99 -0.53
CA VAL A 309 8.94 -18.71 0.73
C VAL A 309 10.00 -19.76 0.50
N ILE A 310 11.01 -19.83 1.37
CA ILE A 310 11.97 -20.93 1.45
C ILE A 310 11.52 -21.85 2.58
N LEU A 311 11.20 -23.07 2.27
CA LEU A 311 10.77 -24.08 3.25
C LEU A 311 11.82 -25.19 3.33
N ASP A 312 12.73 -25.08 4.29
CA ASP A 312 13.83 -26.01 4.50
C ASP A 312 13.54 -27.04 5.59
N SER A 313 13.22 -26.57 6.79
CA SER A 313 12.93 -27.42 7.95
C SER A 313 12.01 -26.70 8.93
N VAL A 314 11.22 -27.46 9.69
CA VAL A 314 10.23 -26.91 10.61
C VAL A 314 10.12 -27.75 11.89
N SER A 315 9.83 -27.12 13.03
CA SER A 315 9.53 -27.85 14.26
C SER A 315 8.11 -28.43 14.25
N ASP A 316 7.13 -27.65 13.75
CA ASP A 316 5.71 -28.05 13.65
C ASP A 316 5.21 -27.76 12.23
N ALA A 317 5.10 -28.81 11.43
CA ALA A 317 4.67 -28.72 10.04
C ALA A 317 3.22 -28.22 9.91
N ASN A 318 2.33 -28.63 10.79
CA ASN A 318 0.92 -28.22 10.73
C ASN A 318 0.75 -26.72 11.05
N ALA A 319 1.49 -26.20 12.02
CA ALA A 319 1.49 -24.78 12.35
C ALA A 319 2.01 -23.94 11.16
N VAL A 320 3.06 -24.41 10.48
CA VAL A 320 3.62 -23.72 9.30
C VAL A 320 2.67 -23.82 8.10
N PHE A 321 2.12 -24.99 7.79
CA PHE A 321 1.15 -25.13 6.70
C PHE A 321 -0.10 -24.27 6.94
N GLY A 322 -0.57 -24.16 8.19
CA GLY A 322 -1.66 -23.28 8.58
C GLY A 322 -1.33 -21.80 8.36
N ASN A 323 -0.11 -21.37 8.68
CA ASN A 323 0.35 -20.00 8.44
C ASN A 323 0.50 -19.70 6.93
N LEU A 324 1.09 -20.61 6.16
CA LEU A 324 1.19 -20.49 4.70
C LEU A 324 -0.19 -20.44 4.03
N ALA A 325 -1.12 -21.28 4.47
CA ALA A 325 -2.49 -21.27 3.99
C ALA A 325 -3.19 -19.94 4.29
N PHE A 326 -3.00 -19.39 5.49
CA PHE A 326 -3.53 -18.07 5.86
C PHE A 326 -2.91 -16.97 4.99
N ALA A 327 -1.58 -16.92 4.86
CA ALA A 327 -0.87 -15.91 4.09
C ALA A 327 -1.27 -15.90 2.59
N ALA A 328 -1.46 -17.10 2.00
CA ALA A 328 -1.90 -17.26 0.62
C ALA A 328 -3.39 -16.96 0.42
N SER A 329 -4.22 -17.20 1.44
CA SER A 329 -5.68 -17.05 1.36
C SER A 329 -6.17 -15.66 1.75
N LEU A 330 -5.39 -14.90 2.52
CA LEU A 330 -5.80 -13.57 2.97
C LEU A 330 -6.07 -12.69 1.76
N TYR A 331 -7.32 -12.19 1.69
CA TYR A 331 -7.84 -11.43 0.55
C TYR A 331 -7.65 -12.16 -0.79
N SER A 332 -7.71 -13.50 -0.79
CA SER A 332 -7.47 -14.35 -1.98
C SER A 332 -6.18 -13.99 -2.72
N GLY A 333 -5.10 -13.74 -1.99
CA GLY A 333 -3.79 -13.39 -2.56
C GLY A 333 -3.73 -12.08 -3.35
N GLN A 334 -4.75 -11.21 -3.25
CA GLN A 334 -4.79 -9.91 -3.95
C GLN A 334 -4.01 -8.82 -3.21
N MET A 335 -2.84 -9.17 -2.67
CA MET A 335 -1.96 -8.31 -1.90
C MET A 335 -0.57 -8.28 -2.52
N CYS A 336 0.08 -7.13 -2.46
CA CYS A 336 1.46 -6.95 -2.92
C CYS A 336 2.48 -7.82 -2.16
N THR A 337 2.13 -8.30 -0.97
CA THR A 337 2.96 -9.15 -0.10
C THR A 337 2.52 -10.61 -0.05
N ALA A 338 1.49 -11.00 -0.81
CA ALA A 338 1.05 -12.40 -0.85
C ALA A 338 2.18 -13.32 -1.34
N PRO A 339 2.43 -14.44 -0.67
CA PRO A 339 3.42 -15.42 -1.14
C PRO A 339 2.90 -16.12 -2.40
N GLN A 340 3.72 -16.13 -3.44
CA GLN A 340 3.39 -16.82 -4.69
C GLN A 340 4.16 -18.13 -4.82
N ASN A 341 5.48 -18.13 -4.57
CA ASN A 341 6.35 -19.28 -4.75
C ASN A 341 6.80 -19.85 -3.42
N ILE A 342 6.61 -21.15 -3.20
CA ILE A 342 7.11 -21.87 -2.03
C ILE A 342 8.15 -22.87 -2.53
N PHE A 343 9.41 -22.59 -2.30
CA PHE A 343 10.55 -23.41 -2.73
C PHE A 343 10.83 -24.51 -1.70
N VAL A 344 10.84 -25.75 -2.15
CA VAL A 344 11.01 -26.95 -1.32
C VAL A 344 11.99 -27.89 -1.99
N SER A 345 12.95 -28.45 -1.24
CA SER A 345 13.87 -29.46 -1.76
C SER A 345 13.13 -30.72 -2.26
N ALA A 346 13.64 -31.34 -3.32
CA ALA A 346 13.15 -32.63 -3.82
C ALA A 346 13.24 -33.75 -2.76
N GLU A 347 14.15 -33.61 -1.82
CA GLU A 347 14.25 -34.52 -0.67
C GLU A 347 13.15 -34.26 0.37
N GLY A 348 12.41 -33.12 0.27
CA GLY A 348 11.43 -32.70 1.26
C GLY A 348 12.02 -31.89 2.40
N ILE A 349 11.38 -31.93 3.58
CA ILE A 349 11.76 -31.11 4.74
C ILE A 349 11.95 -31.98 6.01
N LYS A 350 12.86 -31.54 6.89
CA LYS A 350 12.99 -32.11 8.24
C LYS A 350 11.96 -31.50 9.17
N THR A 351 11.41 -32.32 10.07
CA THR A 351 10.49 -31.89 11.13
C THR A 351 10.96 -32.44 12.49
N ALA A 352 10.39 -31.95 13.59
CA ALA A 352 10.68 -32.53 14.91
C ALA A 352 10.26 -34.00 15.04
N GLU A 353 9.26 -34.43 14.26
CA GLU A 353 8.72 -35.80 14.28
C GLU A 353 9.39 -36.72 13.24
N GLY A 354 10.30 -36.18 12.40
CA GLY A 354 10.98 -36.96 11.37
C GLY A 354 11.17 -36.16 10.07
N HIS A 355 10.68 -36.71 8.97
CA HIS A 355 10.88 -36.17 7.64
C HIS A 355 9.58 -36.23 6.82
N LEU A 356 9.27 -35.17 6.09
CA LEU A 356 8.19 -35.12 5.11
C LEU A 356 8.80 -35.07 3.69
N SER A 357 8.31 -35.92 2.81
CA SER A 357 8.69 -35.86 1.40
C SER A 357 8.16 -34.57 0.73
N TYR A 358 8.69 -34.22 -0.43
CA TYR A 358 8.16 -33.10 -1.22
C TYR A 358 6.64 -33.25 -1.47
N ASP A 359 6.20 -34.46 -1.81
CA ASP A 359 4.77 -34.70 -2.09
C ASP A 359 3.91 -34.58 -0.81
N ASP A 360 4.43 -34.97 0.36
CA ASP A 360 3.76 -34.74 1.64
C ASP A 360 3.63 -33.25 1.96
N VAL A 361 4.65 -32.44 1.65
CA VAL A 361 4.62 -30.99 1.82
C VAL A 361 3.58 -30.36 0.90
N VAL A 362 3.57 -30.73 -0.38
CA VAL A 362 2.53 -30.27 -1.34
C VAL A 362 1.13 -30.60 -0.84
N ALA A 363 0.92 -31.85 -0.42
CA ALA A 363 -0.37 -32.29 0.11
C ALA A 363 -0.74 -31.57 1.42
N GLY A 364 0.22 -31.32 2.30
CA GLY A 364 0.04 -30.59 3.55
C GLY A 364 -0.42 -29.14 3.32
N ILE A 365 0.24 -28.41 2.42
CA ILE A 365 -0.13 -27.05 2.04
C ILE A 365 -1.53 -27.03 1.38
N ALA A 366 -1.78 -27.93 0.42
CA ALA A 366 -3.07 -28.05 -0.29
C ALA A 366 -4.22 -28.32 0.70
N ASN A 367 -4.03 -29.26 1.64
CA ASN A 367 -5.01 -29.57 2.67
C ASN A 367 -5.26 -28.40 3.64
N ALA A 368 -4.22 -27.68 4.02
CA ALA A 368 -4.35 -26.50 4.89
C ALA A 368 -5.12 -25.37 4.18
N VAL A 369 -4.83 -25.07 2.92
CA VAL A 369 -5.56 -24.10 2.10
C VAL A 369 -7.04 -24.51 1.96
N LYS A 370 -7.29 -25.77 1.62
CA LYS A 370 -8.65 -26.32 1.52
C LYS A 370 -9.40 -26.20 2.83
N GLY A 371 -8.78 -26.63 3.93
CA GLY A 371 -9.39 -26.60 5.26
C GLY A 371 -9.73 -25.18 5.72
N LEU A 372 -8.90 -24.19 5.40
CA LEU A 372 -9.18 -22.79 5.69
C LEU A 372 -10.33 -22.27 4.80
N ALA A 373 -10.30 -22.54 3.52
CA ALA A 373 -11.29 -22.06 2.56
C ALA A 373 -12.69 -22.64 2.87
N GLU A 374 -12.78 -23.91 3.24
CA GLU A 374 -14.02 -24.59 3.61
C GLU A 374 -14.49 -24.29 5.06
N ASN A 375 -13.68 -23.58 5.85
CA ASN A 375 -14.05 -23.25 7.22
C ASN A 375 -15.23 -22.27 7.26
N PRO A 376 -16.40 -22.66 7.81
CA PRO A 376 -17.62 -21.84 7.74
C PRO A 376 -17.52 -20.53 8.55
N LYS A 377 -16.57 -20.44 9.50
CA LYS A 377 -16.38 -19.24 10.33
C LYS A 377 -15.31 -18.31 9.79
N MET A 378 -14.30 -18.85 9.12
CA MET A 378 -13.11 -18.11 8.72
C MET A 378 -13.00 -17.92 7.20
N GLY A 379 -13.41 -18.91 6.41
CA GLY A 379 -13.14 -18.96 4.98
C GLY A 379 -13.56 -17.69 4.24
N ALA A 380 -14.84 -17.37 4.23
CA ALA A 380 -15.36 -16.17 3.56
C ALA A 380 -14.74 -14.87 4.11
N GLY A 381 -14.53 -14.78 5.44
CA GLY A 381 -13.93 -13.60 6.09
C GLY A 381 -12.44 -13.43 5.78
N THR A 382 -11.71 -14.52 5.52
CA THR A 382 -10.29 -14.46 5.17
C THR A 382 -10.13 -14.18 3.67
N LEU A 383 -10.86 -14.89 2.83
CA LEU A 383 -10.73 -14.82 1.37
C LEU A 383 -11.29 -13.52 0.78
N GLY A 384 -12.40 -13.00 1.33
CA GLY A 384 -13.10 -11.87 0.71
C GLY A 384 -13.66 -12.25 -0.67
N ALA A 385 -13.66 -11.28 -1.59
CA ALA A 385 -14.11 -11.47 -2.97
C ALA A 385 -13.01 -11.07 -3.98
N ILE A 386 -13.06 -11.62 -5.17
CA ILE A 386 -12.15 -11.26 -6.26
C ILE A 386 -12.63 -9.96 -6.91
N GLN A 387 -11.78 -8.94 -6.91
CA GLN A 387 -12.15 -7.61 -7.38
C GLN A 387 -12.63 -7.57 -8.84
N ASN A 388 -11.97 -8.33 -9.73
CA ASN A 388 -12.26 -8.23 -11.16
C ASN A 388 -12.10 -9.57 -11.90
N ASP A 389 -12.73 -9.66 -13.08
CA ASP A 389 -12.73 -10.86 -13.91
C ASP A 389 -11.36 -11.26 -14.47
N VAL A 390 -10.44 -10.29 -14.59
CA VAL A 390 -9.07 -10.55 -15.08
C VAL A 390 -8.35 -11.47 -14.11
N THR A 391 -8.49 -11.23 -12.79
CA THR A 391 -7.90 -12.10 -11.76
C THR A 391 -8.51 -13.50 -11.78
N SER A 392 -9.85 -13.61 -11.89
CA SER A 392 -10.52 -14.91 -12.01
C SER A 392 -10.13 -15.67 -13.28
N SER A 393 -9.98 -14.95 -14.40
CA SER A 393 -9.54 -15.53 -15.67
C SER A 393 -8.09 -16.01 -15.61
N ARG A 394 -7.21 -15.27 -14.88
CA ARG A 394 -5.82 -15.67 -14.68
C ARG A 394 -5.73 -16.99 -13.93
N VAL A 395 -6.48 -17.18 -12.84
CA VAL A 395 -6.53 -18.44 -12.08
C VAL A 395 -6.87 -19.60 -13.01
N LYS A 396 -7.96 -19.48 -13.79
CA LYS A 396 -8.39 -20.51 -14.74
C LYS A 396 -7.34 -20.82 -15.83
N SER A 397 -6.67 -19.79 -16.34
CA SER A 397 -5.63 -19.95 -17.35
C SER A 397 -4.40 -20.66 -16.81
N VAL A 398 -3.97 -20.32 -15.59
CA VAL A 398 -2.82 -20.95 -14.94
C VAL A 398 -3.13 -22.42 -14.60
N GLU A 399 -4.31 -22.73 -14.08
CA GLU A 399 -4.75 -24.11 -13.83
C GLU A 399 -4.80 -24.94 -15.12
N ALA A 400 -5.35 -24.37 -16.19
CA ALA A 400 -5.41 -25.04 -17.48
C ALA A 400 -4.02 -25.34 -18.06
N ALA A 401 -3.06 -24.40 -17.89
CA ALA A 401 -1.68 -24.60 -18.31
C ALA A 401 -0.94 -25.65 -17.45
N ALA A 402 -1.21 -25.68 -16.14
CA ALA A 402 -0.57 -26.61 -15.20
C ALA A 402 -1.10 -28.05 -15.33
N GLY A 403 -2.34 -28.24 -15.75
CA GLY A 403 -2.92 -29.56 -15.98
C GLY A 403 -2.81 -30.50 -14.77
N SER A 404 -2.09 -31.61 -14.90
CA SER A 404 -1.93 -32.62 -13.84
C SER A 404 -1.04 -32.13 -12.66
N SER A 405 -0.37 -31.00 -12.79
CA SER A 405 0.43 -30.39 -11.70
C SER A 405 -0.43 -29.64 -10.68
N VAL A 406 -1.72 -29.46 -10.92
CA VAL A 406 -2.65 -28.86 -9.96
C VAL A 406 -2.89 -29.82 -8.80
N ALA A 407 -2.33 -29.52 -7.63
CA ALA A 407 -2.52 -30.28 -6.40
C ALA A 407 -3.85 -29.90 -5.70
N LEU A 408 -4.27 -28.66 -5.80
CA LEU A 408 -5.56 -28.15 -5.36
C LEU A 408 -6.08 -27.14 -6.38
N ALA A 409 -7.21 -27.42 -6.99
CA ALA A 409 -7.90 -26.43 -7.83
C ALA A 409 -8.58 -25.34 -6.97
N SER A 410 -8.63 -24.14 -7.49
CA SER A 410 -9.37 -23.05 -6.87
C SER A 410 -10.86 -23.37 -6.75
N MET A 411 -11.44 -23.02 -5.61
CA MET A 411 -12.85 -23.29 -5.30
C MET A 411 -13.61 -21.98 -5.14
N ASN A 412 -14.84 -21.94 -5.62
CA ASN A 412 -15.79 -20.90 -5.22
C ASN A 412 -16.23 -21.13 -3.78
N ILE A 413 -16.14 -20.07 -2.97
CA ILE A 413 -16.56 -20.10 -1.57
C ILE A 413 -17.85 -19.31 -1.44
N VAL A 414 -18.89 -19.96 -0.93
CA VAL A 414 -20.17 -19.28 -0.69
C VAL A 414 -20.00 -18.29 0.46
N ASN A 415 -20.21 -17.00 0.17
CA ASN A 415 -20.29 -15.99 1.21
C ASN A 415 -21.71 -16.00 1.78
N PRO A 416 -21.91 -16.18 3.11
CA PRO A 416 -23.26 -16.28 3.69
C PRO A 416 -24.12 -15.02 3.50
N GLU A 417 -23.50 -13.85 3.48
CA GLU A 417 -24.17 -12.56 3.32
C GLU A 417 -24.37 -12.19 1.83
N PHE A 418 -23.42 -12.59 0.97
CA PHE A 418 -23.42 -12.30 -0.46
C PHE A 418 -23.24 -13.59 -1.27
N PRO A 419 -24.32 -14.39 -1.48
CA PRO A 419 -24.20 -15.70 -2.14
C PRO A 419 -23.68 -15.64 -3.58
N ASP A 420 -23.87 -14.52 -4.27
CA ASP A 420 -23.44 -14.30 -5.66
C ASP A 420 -22.03 -13.67 -5.75
N ALA A 421 -21.36 -13.43 -4.61
CA ALA A 421 -20.04 -12.82 -4.59
C ALA A 421 -19.04 -13.57 -5.47
N ARG A 422 -18.21 -12.83 -6.19
CA ARG A 422 -17.11 -13.39 -6.97
C ARG A 422 -16.00 -13.84 -6.03
N THR A 423 -15.95 -15.11 -5.69
CA THR A 423 -14.97 -15.70 -4.76
C THR A 423 -14.04 -16.68 -5.46
N ALA A 424 -12.84 -16.86 -4.91
CA ALA A 424 -11.91 -17.92 -5.31
C ALA A 424 -10.96 -18.23 -4.14
N SER A 425 -10.75 -19.51 -3.84
CA SER A 425 -9.65 -19.93 -2.97
C SER A 425 -8.33 -19.96 -3.75
N PRO A 426 -7.17 -20.00 -3.08
CA PRO A 426 -5.91 -20.27 -3.77
C PRO A 426 -5.94 -21.62 -4.50
N THR A 427 -5.40 -21.62 -5.72
CA THR A 427 -4.96 -22.85 -6.39
C THR A 427 -3.54 -23.17 -5.92
N VAL A 428 -3.23 -24.44 -5.71
CA VAL A 428 -1.87 -24.93 -5.35
C VAL A 428 -1.35 -25.81 -6.47
N ILE A 429 -0.22 -25.43 -7.04
CA ILE A 429 0.35 -26.05 -8.23
C ILE A 429 1.77 -26.52 -7.90
N ALA A 430 2.04 -27.81 -8.09
CA ALA A 430 3.37 -28.40 -7.90
C ALA A 430 4.14 -28.34 -9.22
N VAL A 431 5.30 -27.65 -9.22
CA VAL A 431 6.12 -27.48 -10.42
C VAL A 431 7.59 -27.78 -10.13
N ASP A 432 8.34 -28.17 -11.16
CA ASP A 432 9.80 -28.28 -11.06
C ASP A 432 10.45 -26.91 -11.23
N ALA A 433 11.58 -26.68 -10.56
CA ALA A 433 12.34 -25.43 -10.65
C ALA A 433 12.74 -25.08 -12.10
N SER A 434 12.94 -26.07 -12.96
CA SER A 434 13.27 -25.87 -14.38
C SER A 434 12.10 -25.31 -15.22
N ASP A 435 10.86 -25.37 -14.72
CA ASP A 435 9.70 -24.78 -15.38
C ASP A 435 9.52 -23.30 -14.98
N GLU A 436 10.55 -22.48 -15.23
CA GLU A 436 10.55 -21.05 -14.90
C GLU A 436 9.37 -20.28 -15.53
N LYS A 437 8.84 -20.76 -16.64
CA LYS A 437 7.70 -20.12 -17.32
C LYS A 437 6.44 -20.09 -16.45
N SER A 438 6.26 -21.07 -15.57
CA SER A 438 5.10 -21.18 -14.71
C SER A 438 5.19 -20.27 -13.48
N TRP A 439 6.36 -20.20 -12.83
CA TRP A 439 6.49 -19.57 -11.52
C TRP A 439 7.32 -18.28 -11.50
N LYS A 440 8.16 -18.01 -12.52
CA LYS A 440 9.09 -16.86 -12.54
C LYS A 440 8.48 -15.62 -13.20
N HIS A 441 7.26 -15.29 -12.81
CA HIS A 441 6.58 -14.03 -13.14
C HIS A 441 5.44 -13.79 -12.15
N GLU A 442 4.98 -12.54 -12.01
CA GLU A 442 3.87 -12.26 -11.11
C GLU A 442 2.55 -12.87 -11.62
N CYS A 443 1.92 -13.69 -10.79
CA CYS A 443 0.58 -14.23 -10.96
C CYS A 443 -0.38 -13.64 -9.90
N PHE A 444 -0.57 -12.31 -9.92
CA PHE A 444 -1.37 -11.61 -8.91
C PHE A 444 -2.75 -12.23 -8.69
N GLY A 445 -3.03 -12.67 -7.47
CA GLY A 445 -4.28 -13.33 -7.08
C GLY A 445 -4.05 -14.64 -6.34
N PRO A 446 -5.10 -15.49 -6.21
CA PRO A 446 -5.04 -16.72 -5.42
C PRO A 446 -4.32 -17.86 -6.18
N ILE A 447 -3.02 -17.70 -6.39
CA ILE A 447 -2.18 -18.66 -7.12
C ILE A 447 -0.90 -18.91 -6.31
N VAL A 448 -0.64 -20.17 -5.99
CA VAL A 448 0.55 -20.61 -5.24
C VAL A 448 1.26 -21.73 -6.00
N PHE A 449 2.53 -21.54 -6.25
CA PHE A 449 3.41 -22.58 -6.80
C PHE A 449 4.25 -23.19 -5.69
N VAL A 450 4.23 -24.52 -5.56
CA VAL A 450 5.19 -25.27 -4.75
C VAL A 450 6.27 -25.75 -5.69
N VAL A 451 7.44 -25.09 -5.62
CA VAL A 451 8.52 -25.27 -6.58
C VAL A 451 9.52 -26.29 -6.05
N LYS A 452 9.68 -27.40 -6.76
CA LYS A 452 10.63 -28.46 -6.41
C LYS A 452 12.04 -28.07 -6.80
N THR A 453 12.93 -27.96 -5.83
CA THR A 453 14.34 -27.60 -6.01
C THR A 453 15.26 -28.80 -5.71
N GLN A 454 16.55 -28.68 -6.01
CA GLN A 454 17.52 -29.75 -5.75
C GLN A 454 17.95 -29.79 -4.27
N SER A 455 17.93 -28.64 -3.58
CA SER A 455 18.38 -28.49 -2.18
C SER A 455 17.92 -27.16 -1.60
N ALA A 456 18.06 -26.95 -0.29
CA ALA A 456 17.82 -25.67 0.37
C ALA A 456 18.68 -24.53 -0.22
N ALA A 457 19.95 -24.79 -0.50
CA ALA A 457 20.84 -23.83 -1.16
C ALA A 457 20.35 -23.46 -2.58
N HIS A 458 19.79 -24.42 -3.33
CA HIS A 458 19.19 -24.14 -4.64
C HIS A 458 17.90 -23.31 -4.49
N SER A 459 17.09 -23.58 -3.47
CA SER A 459 15.92 -22.73 -3.13
C SER A 459 16.32 -21.29 -2.86
N LEU A 460 17.39 -21.09 -2.08
CA LEU A 460 17.91 -19.75 -1.78
C LEU A 460 18.42 -19.04 -3.04
N ALA A 461 19.19 -19.71 -3.88
CA ALA A 461 19.70 -19.14 -5.12
C ALA A 461 18.56 -18.66 -6.04
N LEU A 462 17.54 -19.51 -6.29
CA LEU A 462 16.39 -19.16 -7.12
C LEU A 462 15.56 -18.01 -6.52
N THR A 463 15.41 -17.97 -5.21
CA THR A 463 14.69 -16.90 -4.50
C THR A 463 15.42 -15.58 -4.65
N SER A 464 16.73 -15.55 -4.42
CA SER A 464 17.56 -14.36 -4.55
C SER A 464 17.61 -13.86 -5.99
N ASP A 465 17.83 -14.76 -6.98
CA ASP A 465 17.86 -14.41 -8.39
C ASP A 465 16.51 -13.83 -8.86
N SER A 466 15.39 -14.46 -8.45
CA SER A 466 14.05 -13.97 -8.75
C SER A 466 13.77 -12.59 -8.15
N ALA A 467 14.18 -12.36 -6.91
CA ALA A 467 14.03 -11.06 -6.25
C ALA A 467 14.88 -9.97 -6.90
N ALA A 468 16.10 -10.29 -7.33
CA ALA A 468 16.97 -9.37 -8.05
C ALA A 468 16.43 -8.99 -9.44
N GLU A 469 15.85 -9.95 -10.16
CA GLU A 469 15.38 -9.79 -11.54
C GLU A 469 13.97 -9.14 -11.58
N LEU A 470 13.05 -9.62 -10.76
CA LEU A 470 11.62 -9.28 -10.83
C LEU A 470 11.16 -8.36 -9.68
N GLY A 471 11.97 -8.24 -8.64
CA GLY A 471 11.60 -7.60 -7.40
C GLY A 471 10.80 -8.51 -6.47
N ALA A 472 10.94 -8.26 -5.18
CA ALA A 472 10.12 -8.85 -4.13
C ALA A 472 9.94 -7.82 -3.01
N ILE A 473 8.74 -7.73 -2.45
CA ILE A 473 8.47 -6.87 -1.30
C ILE A 473 8.86 -7.58 -0.01
N THR A 474 8.75 -8.91 0.00
CA THR A 474 9.05 -9.74 1.16
C THR A 474 9.53 -11.13 0.74
N CYS A 475 10.28 -11.78 1.64
CA CYS A 475 10.59 -13.19 1.60
C CYS A 475 10.24 -13.81 2.96
N SER A 476 9.78 -15.05 3.00
CA SER A 476 9.66 -15.82 4.23
C SER A 476 10.61 -17.01 4.19
N CYS A 477 11.20 -17.35 5.32
CA CYS A 477 12.05 -18.54 5.46
C CYS A 477 11.65 -19.35 6.68
N TYR A 478 11.48 -20.65 6.48
CA TYR A 478 11.24 -21.61 7.55
C TYR A 478 12.42 -22.56 7.61
N SER A 479 13.19 -22.47 8.68
CA SER A 479 14.32 -23.35 8.95
C SER A 479 14.57 -23.48 10.45
N THR A 480 15.03 -24.66 10.87
CA THR A 480 15.57 -24.92 12.20
C THR A 480 17.09 -24.82 12.24
N ASP A 481 17.73 -24.61 11.09
CA ASP A 481 19.16 -24.40 10.95
C ASP A 481 19.48 -22.90 11.02
N THR A 482 20.12 -22.49 12.11
CA THR A 482 20.46 -21.07 12.36
C THR A 482 21.51 -20.54 11.38
N ASP A 483 22.45 -21.38 10.94
CA ASP A 483 23.50 -20.97 10.00
C ASP A 483 22.88 -20.72 8.61
N PHE A 484 21.97 -21.61 8.18
CA PHE A 484 21.22 -21.40 6.94
C PHE A 484 20.32 -20.15 6.99
N MET A 485 19.68 -19.83 8.14
CA MET A 485 18.91 -18.59 8.28
C MET A 485 19.78 -17.35 8.10
N VAL A 486 21.02 -17.35 8.59
CA VAL A 486 22.00 -16.26 8.35
C VAL A 486 22.34 -16.14 6.86
N GLU A 487 22.60 -17.28 6.17
CA GLU A 487 22.84 -17.27 4.73
C GLU A 487 21.67 -16.69 3.94
N VAL A 488 20.42 -17.04 4.33
CA VAL A 488 19.21 -16.51 3.71
C VAL A 488 19.08 -14.99 3.97
N GLU A 489 19.33 -14.53 5.19
CA GLU A 489 19.29 -13.10 5.53
C GLU A 489 20.29 -12.32 4.69
N ASP A 490 21.54 -12.77 4.63
CA ASP A 490 22.62 -12.11 3.87
C ASP A 490 22.29 -12.06 2.37
N ALA A 491 21.86 -13.18 1.78
CA ALA A 491 21.56 -13.25 0.35
C ALA A 491 20.36 -12.38 -0.04
N MET A 492 19.29 -12.40 0.76
CA MET A 492 18.10 -11.60 0.47
C MET A 492 18.32 -10.11 0.74
N ASN A 493 19.09 -9.76 1.78
CA ASN A 493 19.49 -8.38 2.05
C ASN A 493 20.39 -7.81 0.94
N ALA A 494 21.24 -8.63 0.32
CA ALA A 494 22.05 -8.22 -0.83
C ALA A 494 21.21 -7.83 -2.05
N VAL A 495 19.97 -8.32 -2.15
CA VAL A 495 18.98 -7.95 -3.17
C VAL A 495 17.86 -7.07 -2.60
N PHE A 496 18.10 -6.41 -1.47
CA PHE A 496 17.23 -5.44 -0.82
C PHE A 496 15.82 -5.97 -0.50
N THR A 497 15.70 -7.26 -0.18
CA THR A 497 14.43 -7.89 0.19
C THR A 497 14.45 -8.30 1.66
N PRO A 498 13.49 -7.82 2.50
CA PRO A 498 13.41 -8.23 3.90
C PRO A 498 12.95 -9.67 4.04
N VAL A 499 13.41 -10.35 5.09
CA VAL A 499 13.05 -11.74 5.38
C VAL A 499 12.28 -11.85 6.69
N SER A 500 11.24 -12.68 6.69
CA SER A 500 10.50 -13.09 7.87
C SER A 500 10.80 -14.55 8.19
N PHE A 501 11.35 -14.81 9.38
CA PHE A 501 11.75 -16.19 9.77
C PHE A 501 10.70 -16.84 10.67
N ASN A 502 10.34 -18.08 10.33
CA ASN A 502 9.56 -19.00 11.16
C ASN A 502 8.22 -18.42 11.66
N PHE A 503 7.55 -17.59 10.86
CA PHE A 503 6.24 -17.06 11.23
C PHE A 503 5.22 -18.18 11.37
N SER A 504 4.47 -18.13 12.48
CA SER A 504 3.42 -19.10 12.80
C SER A 504 2.29 -18.43 13.60
N GLY A 505 1.17 -19.12 13.75
CA GLY A 505 0.03 -18.62 14.50
C GLY A 505 -0.51 -17.32 13.92
N ALA A 506 -0.54 -16.25 14.71
CA ALA A 506 -1.09 -14.95 14.32
C ALA A 506 -0.07 -14.03 13.60
N ALA A 507 1.19 -14.44 13.48
CA ALA A 507 2.20 -13.62 12.81
C ALA A 507 2.08 -13.73 11.29
N PHE A 508 1.98 -12.61 10.60
CA PHE A 508 2.01 -12.53 9.15
C PHE A 508 2.67 -11.22 8.68
N VAL A 509 3.09 -11.20 7.43
CA VAL A 509 3.74 -10.02 6.83
C VAL A 509 2.76 -8.86 6.74
N ASN A 510 3.22 -7.64 7.05
CA ASN A 510 2.42 -6.41 7.09
C ASN A 510 1.27 -6.41 8.11
N GLN A 511 1.40 -7.13 9.18
CA GLN A 511 0.40 -7.12 10.24
C GLN A 511 0.07 -5.70 10.74
N HIS A 512 1.09 -4.84 10.88
CA HIS A 512 0.96 -3.40 11.15
C HIS A 512 2.23 -2.70 10.65
N ALA A 513 2.25 -2.31 9.38
CA ALA A 513 3.47 -1.83 8.73
C ALA A 513 3.90 -0.40 9.12
N ALA A 514 2.97 0.45 9.59
CA ALA A 514 3.31 1.82 9.98
C ALA A 514 4.29 1.85 11.17
N PHE A 515 5.22 2.78 11.13
CA PHE A 515 6.25 3.08 12.12
C PHE A 515 7.34 2.00 12.33
N SER A 516 7.10 0.74 12.01
CA SER A 516 8.01 -0.37 12.31
C SER A 516 8.68 -0.96 11.07
N ASP A 517 7.95 -1.20 9.99
CA ASP A 517 8.42 -1.98 8.86
C ASP A 517 8.86 -1.10 7.69
N PHE A 518 9.88 -1.54 6.95
CA PHE A 518 10.23 -0.99 5.64
C PHE A 518 9.42 -1.70 4.55
N HIS A 519 8.14 -1.31 4.42
CA HIS A 519 7.32 -1.79 3.32
C HIS A 519 7.80 -1.19 2.01
N VAL A 520 8.25 -2.02 1.08
CA VAL A 520 9.06 -1.66 -0.10
C VAL A 520 10.35 -0.95 0.32
N THR A 521 11.49 -1.60 0.13
CA THR A 521 12.79 -1.03 0.54
C THR A 521 13.28 0.06 -0.42
N GLY A 522 12.78 0.05 -1.67
CA GLY A 522 13.22 0.96 -2.72
C GLY A 522 14.53 0.55 -3.39
N GLY A 523 15.05 -0.64 -3.08
CA GLY A 523 16.34 -1.12 -3.57
C GLY A 523 16.26 -2.19 -4.66
N ASN A 524 15.10 -2.78 -4.92
CA ASN A 524 14.90 -3.80 -5.94
C ASN A 524 13.76 -3.42 -6.91
N PRO A 525 13.53 -4.17 -8.02
CA PRO A 525 12.54 -3.79 -9.02
C PRO A 525 11.09 -3.62 -8.55
N SER A 526 10.72 -4.11 -7.35
CA SER A 526 9.36 -3.90 -6.81
C SER A 526 9.05 -2.46 -6.42
N GLY A 527 10.04 -1.57 -6.38
CA GLY A 527 9.85 -0.15 -6.13
C GLY A 527 11.14 0.63 -5.94
N ASN A 528 11.02 1.96 -5.95
CA ASN A 528 12.17 2.87 -5.86
C ASN A 528 12.17 3.76 -4.62
N ALA A 529 11.27 3.52 -3.68
CA ALA A 529 11.14 4.32 -2.46
C ALA A 529 10.57 3.49 -1.32
N SER A 530 11.11 3.69 -0.11
CA SER A 530 10.52 3.19 1.13
C SER A 530 9.69 4.28 1.80
N PHE A 531 8.45 3.99 2.17
CA PHE A 531 7.56 4.96 2.81
C PHE A 531 8.00 5.39 4.21
N THR A 532 8.84 4.61 4.87
CA THR A 532 9.33 4.85 6.24
C THR A 532 10.73 5.45 6.29
N ASP A 533 11.36 5.72 5.14
CA ASP A 533 12.66 6.36 5.02
C ASP A 533 12.49 7.88 4.85
N SER A 534 13.32 8.67 5.53
CA SER A 534 13.34 10.13 5.38
C SER A 534 13.58 10.60 3.93
N GLN A 535 14.23 9.80 3.09
CA GLN A 535 14.35 10.07 1.65
C GLN A 535 13.00 10.18 0.95
N TYR A 536 11.97 9.49 1.42
CA TYR A 536 10.63 9.56 0.88
C TYR A 536 10.04 10.97 0.96
N VAL A 537 10.32 11.70 2.04
CA VAL A 537 9.88 13.08 2.21
C VAL A 537 10.91 14.09 1.67
N ASN A 538 12.21 13.85 1.86
CA ASN A 538 13.27 14.78 1.48
C ASN A 538 13.41 14.96 -0.04
N ARG A 539 12.95 14.00 -0.84
CA ARG A 539 12.91 14.10 -2.30
C ARG A 539 11.76 14.98 -2.83
N ARG A 540 10.83 15.49 -1.96
CA ARG A 540 9.64 16.28 -2.36
C ARG A 540 9.85 17.79 -2.31
N PHE A 541 10.95 18.26 -1.76
CA PHE A 541 11.31 19.67 -1.67
C PHE A 541 12.82 19.86 -1.84
N VAL A 542 13.26 21.13 -1.90
CA VAL A 542 14.69 21.49 -1.98
C VAL A 542 14.98 22.58 -0.97
N TRP A 543 16.04 22.43 -0.19
CA TRP A 543 16.53 23.48 0.68
C TRP A 543 17.22 24.58 -0.11
N VAL A 544 16.81 25.83 0.10
CA VAL A 544 17.41 27.03 -0.51
C VAL A 544 17.89 27.95 0.59
N GLY A 545 19.18 28.28 0.60
CA GLY A 545 19.82 29.20 1.54
C GLY A 545 20.03 30.57 0.91
N ASN A 546 19.45 31.63 1.51
CA ASN A 546 19.64 33.02 1.12
C ASN A 546 20.50 33.75 2.17
N ARG A 547 21.16 34.84 1.75
CA ARG A 547 22.04 35.60 2.59
C ARG A 547 22.08 37.06 2.20
N LYS A 548 22.21 37.95 3.18
CA LYS A 548 22.42 39.39 2.99
C LYS A 548 23.41 39.91 4.01
N MET A 549 24.06 41.02 3.72
CA MET A 549 24.88 41.73 4.70
C MET A 549 24.02 42.12 5.90
N GLY A 550 24.53 41.88 7.09
CA GLY A 550 23.92 42.24 8.38
C GLY A 550 24.05 43.68 8.71
#